data_5eb4a039aa34efb6dac644226cfa771a
#
_entry.id   5eb4a039aa34efb6dac644226cfa771a
#
_cell.length_a   1.000
_cell.length_b   1.000
_cell.length_c   1.000
_cell.angle_alpha   90.00
_cell.angle_beta   90.00
_cell.angle_gamma   90.00
#
_symmetry.space_group_name_H-M   'P 1'
#
loop_
_entity.id
_entity.type
_entity.pdbx_description
1 polymer ?
#
loop_
_entity_poly.entity_id
_entity_poly.type
_entity_poly.pdbx_seq_one_letter_code
_entity_poly.pdbx_strand_id
1 'polypeptide(L)'
;DINGAARFAERLAGGLVRKGHEVHIIAPAFDTSEGPRIENHDGVDMIVHRLRSHKVPQHKTLRWPEPWGMTGKIAKVLKEVRPHAVHIQSHLMVGRFALQAARRQRLRVIATNHVMPENLMRYSLLPKFLHPLAMKIIWADAGRILRKMDALTTPTKRAAELLEDAAKVSGVLAISCGIDASRFANNTPTDNSNPVALFLGRLD
;
A
#
# COMPACT_ATOMS: atom_id res chain seq x y z
N ASP A 1 10.21 -3.39 3.73
CA ASP A 1 10.12 -3.34 2.27
C ASP A 1 10.52 -1.95 1.79
N ILE A 2 11.38 -1.88 0.77
CA ILE A 2 11.94 -0.61 0.28
C ILE A 2 11.13 -0.15 -0.95
N ASN A 3 9.81 -0.18 -0.88
CA ASN A 3 8.98 0.37 -1.95
C ASN A 3 8.23 1.62 -1.49
N GLY A 4 7.86 2.48 -2.44
CA GLY A 4 7.23 3.76 -2.16
C GLY A 4 5.90 3.63 -1.40
N ALA A 5 5.11 2.59 -1.67
CA ALA A 5 3.85 2.34 -0.99
C ALA A 5 4.04 1.98 0.49
N ALA A 6 5.04 1.13 0.80
CA ALA A 6 5.36 0.77 2.18
C ALA A 6 5.85 2.00 2.97
N ARG A 7 6.76 2.79 2.38
CA ARG A 7 7.24 4.04 3.01
C ARG A 7 6.12 5.07 3.20
N PHE A 8 5.19 5.17 2.26
CA PHE A 8 4.00 5.99 2.45
C PHE A 8 3.15 5.49 3.62
N ALA A 9 2.88 4.18 3.69
CA ALA A 9 2.09 3.59 4.78
C ALA A 9 2.72 3.86 6.16
N GLU A 10 4.04 3.67 6.29
CA GLU A 10 4.79 3.96 7.51
C GLU A 10 4.69 5.44 7.91
N ARG A 11 4.90 6.35 6.95
CA ARG A 11 4.82 7.80 7.19
C ARG A 11 3.40 8.26 7.56
N LEU A 12 2.39 7.73 6.88
CA LEU A 12 0.99 8.02 7.20
C LEU A 12 0.67 7.56 8.62
N ALA A 13 1.02 6.32 8.96
CA ALA A 13 0.82 5.77 10.29
C ALA A 13 1.53 6.60 11.37
N GLY A 14 2.81 6.90 11.18
CA GLY A 14 3.57 7.74 12.11
C GLY A 14 3.02 9.16 12.23
N GLY A 15 2.51 9.74 11.14
CA GLY A 15 1.84 11.04 11.15
C GLY A 15 0.55 11.03 11.96
N LEU A 16 -0.22 9.96 11.88
CA LEU A 16 -1.43 9.78 12.68
C LEU A 16 -1.12 9.58 14.17
N VAL A 17 -0.10 8.79 14.50
CA VAL A 17 0.36 8.62 15.89
C VAL A 17 0.78 9.96 16.48
N ARG A 18 1.56 10.78 15.76
CA ARG A 18 1.94 12.13 16.21
C ARG A 18 0.74 13.06 16.42
N LYS A 19 -0.38 12.79 15.77
CA LYS A 19 -1.66 13.51 15.96
C LYS A 19 -2.53 12.94 17.09
N GLY A 20 -2.02 11.97 17.85
CA GLY A 20 -2.71 11.38 18.99
C GLY A 20 -3.66 10.23 18.63
N HIS A 21 -3.61 9.70 17.41
CA HIS A 21 -4.40 8.52 17.05
C HIS A 21 -3.68 7.24 17.45
N GLU A 22 -4.44 6.26 17.92
CA GLU A 22 -3.96 4.88 18.08
C GLU A 22 -3.92 4.22 16.70
N VAL A 23 -2.74 3.71 16.30
CA VAL A 23 -2.53 3.13 14.98
C VAL A 23 -1.92 1.75 15.10
N HIS A 24 -2.57 0.78 14.47
CA HIS A 24 -2.08 -0.58 14.32
C HIS A 24 -1.80 -0.88 12.85
N ILE A 25 -0.66 -1.47 12.56
CA ILE A 25 -0.30 -1.89 11.21
C ILE A 25 -0.44 -3.40 11.11
N ILE A 26 -1.03 -3.91 10.02
CA ILE A 26 -1.05 -5.34 9.68
C ILE A 26 -0.21 -5.53 8.43
N ALA A 27 0.86 -6.29 8.51
CA ALA A 27 1.81 -6.47 7.42
C ALA A 27 2.44 -7.88 7.41
N PRO A 28 2.95 -8.35 6.25
CA PRO A 28 3.71 -9.59 6.20
C PRO A 28 4.97 -9.52 7.08
N ALA A 29 5.32 -10.62 7.73
CA ALA A 29 6.55 -10.72 8.50
C ALA A 29 7.78 -10.80 7.59
N PHE A 30 8.90 -10.24 8.02
CA PHE A 30 10.18 -10.39 7.32
C PHE A 30 10.87 -11.73 7.62
N ASP A 31 10.48 -12.34 8.71
CA ASP A 31 10.93 -13.65 9.19
C ASP A 31 9.73 -14.62 9.25
N THR A 32 9.88 -15.72 9.94
CA THR A 32 8.81 -16.71 10.17
C THR A 32 7.94 -16.38 11.37
N SER A 33 8.27 -15.34 12.15
CA SER A 33 7.54 -14.98 13.36
C SER A 33 6.25 -14.25 13.03
N GLU A 34 5.20 -14.55 13.80
CA GLU A 34 3.87 -14.00 13.66
C GLU A 34 3.44 -13.34 14.97
N GLY A 35 2.58 -12.33 14.88
CA GLY A 35 1.98 -11.67 16.03
C GLY A 35 2.31 -10.20 16.16
N PRO A 36 1.80 -9.55 17.24
CA PRO A 36 2.04 -8.14 17.48
C PRO A 36 3.46 -7.90 18.01
N ARG A 37 4.05 -6.81 17.56
CA ARG A 37 5.33 -6.28 18.06
C ARG A 37 5.38 -4.77 17.93
N ILE A 38 6.20 -4.13 18.74
CA ILE A 38 6.48 -2.71 18.61
C ILE A 38 7.63 -2.56 17.62
N GLU A 39 7.45 -1.74 16.60
CA GLU A 39 8.47 -1.42 15.62
C GLU A 39 8.62 0.09 15.51
N ASN A 40 9.87 0.57 15.47
CA ASN A 40 10.18 1.97 15.30
C ASN A 40 10.32 2.31 13.80
N HIS A 41 9.52 3.26 13.34
CA HIS A 41 9.58 3.77 11.98
C HIS A 41 9.71 5.29 12.00
N ASP A 42 10.80 5.83 11.48
CA ASP A 42 11.11 7.27 11.46
C ASP A 42 10.96 7.94 12.85
N GLY A 43 11.41 7.25 13.92
CA GLY A 43 11.36 7.75 15.30
C GLY A 43 9.99 7.66 15.98
N VAL A 44 9.05 6.90 15.40
CA VAL A 44 7.73 6.65 15.99
C VAL A 44 7.56 5.16 16.26
N ASP A 45 7.24 4.82 17.50
CA ASP A 45 6.91 3.45 17.87
C ASP A 45 5.46 3.14 17.47
N MET A 46 5.28 2.03 16.77
CA MET A 46 3.97 1.59 16.27
C MET A 46 3.75 0.11 16.56
N ILE A 47 2.51 -0.26 16.84
CA ILE A 47 2.13 -1.67 17.00
C ILE A 47 1.91 -2.28 15.62
N VAL A 48 2.75 -3.27 15.28
CA VAL A 48 2.70 -3.98 14.00
C VAL A 48 2.30 -5.43 14.24
N HIS A 49 1.20 -5.86 13.66
CA HIS A 49 0.74 -7.25 13.64
C HIS A 49 1.33 -7.95 12.42
N ARG A 50 2.35 -8.75 12.64
CA ARG A 50 3.03 -9.47 11.58
C ARG A 50 2.29 -10.77 11.22
N LEU A 51 2.00 -10.93 9.93
CA LEU A 51 1.40 -12.13 9.36
C LEU A 51 2.49 -13.02 8.78
N ARG A 52 2.44 -14.31 9.05
CA ARG A 52 3.39 -15.28 8.52
C ARG A 52 3.49 -15.19 7.01
N SER A 53 4.71 -15.19 6.51
CA SER A 53 4.98 -15.01 5.09
C SER A 53 6.25 -15.72 4.64
N HIS A 54 6.33 -16.01 3.35
CA HIS A 54 7.49 -16.62 2.71
C HIS A 54 8.14 -15.67 1.72
N LYS A 55 9.43 -15.84 1.48
CA LYS A 55 10.15 -15.12 0.41
C LYS A 55 9.61 -15.55 -0.94
N VAL A 56 9.38 -14.58 -1.82
CA VAL A 56 9.09 -14.86 -3.22
C VAL A 56 10.41 -15.23 -3.90
N PRO A 57 10.50 -16.40 -4.54
CA PRO A 57 11.69 -16.77 -5.32
C PRO A 57 12.02 -15.64 -6.30
N GLN A 58 13.32 -15.39 -6.50
CA GLN A 58 13.84 -14.38 -7.44
C GLN A 58 13.56 -12.91 -7.07
N HIS A 59 12.85 -12.61 -5.96
CA HIS A 59 12.62 -11.24 -5.52
C HIS A 59 13.22 -10.99 -4.14
N LYS A 60 14.14 -10.00 -4.03
CA LYS A 60 14.91 -9.77 -2.79
C LYS A 60 14.06 -9.34 -1.59
N THR A 61 13.01 -8.55 -1.82
CA THR A 61 12.24 -7.89 -0.76
C THR A 61 10.76 -8.27 -0.72
N LEU A 62 10.22 -8.85 -1.79
CA LEU A 62 8.82 -9.22 -1.84
C LEU A 62 8.55 -10.46 -0.99
N ARG A 63 7.53 -10.38 -0.16
CA ARG A 63 7.08 -11.47 0.71
C ARG A 63 5.66 -11.88 0.34
N TRP A 64 5.42 -13.17 0.33
CA TRP A 64 4.11 -13.75 0.07
C TRP A 64 3.50 -14.21 1.39
N PRO A 65 2.47 -13.53 1.90
CA PRO A 65 1.81 -13.95 3.13
C PRO A 65 1.01 -15.23 2.90
N GLU A 66 0.95 -16.10 3.90
CA GLU A 66 0.18 -17.32 3.84
C GLU A 66 -1.33 -17.00 3.73
N PRO A 67 -2.02 -17.45 2.68
CA PRO A 67 -3.44 -17.13 2.51
C PRO A 67 -4.36 -17.90 3.47
N TRP A 68 -3.88 -19.02 4.00
CA TRP A 68 -4.67 -19.91 4.85
C TRP A 68 -5.03 -19.27 6.18
N GLY A 69 -6.33 -19.13 6.43
CA GLY A 69 -6.83 -18.54 7.68
C GLY A 69 -6.58 -17.03 7.81
N MET A 70 -6.04 -16.36 6.81
CA MET A 70 -5.65 -14.94 6.89
C MET A 70 -6.83 -14.04 7.26
N THR A 71 -8.02 -14.25 6.66
CA THR A 71 -9.22 -13.49 7.04
C THR A 71 -9.53 -13.63 8.52
N GLY A 72 -9.42 -14.87 9.07
CA GLY A 72 -9.65 -15.12 10.49
C GLY A 72 -8.63 -14.44 11.40
N LYS A 73 -7.34 -14.49 11.02
CA LYS A 73 -6.26 -13.82 11.78
C LYS A 73 -6.48 -12.31 11.80
N ILE A 74 -6.76 -11.70 10.65
CA ILE A 74 -7.06 -10.26 10.56
C ILE A 74 -8.35 -9.93 11.33
N ALA A 75 -9.39 -10.74 11.20
CA ALA A 75 -10.64 -10.52 11.91
C ALA A 75 -10.46 -10.55 13.43
N LYS A 76 -9.57 -11.40 13.95
CA LYS A 76 -9.21 -11.44 15.38
C LYS A 76 -8.55 -10.12 15.79
N VAL A 77 -7.55 -9.64 15.06
CA VAL A 77 -6.90 -8.34 15.33
C VAL A 77 -7.92 -7.21 15.31
N LEU A 78 -8.78 -7.14 14.29
CA LEU A 78 -9.81 -6.08 14.20
C LEU A 78 -10.81 -6.14 15.37
N LYS A 79 -11.14 -7.33 15.85
CA LYS A 79 -12.03 -7.50 17.01
C LYS A 79 -11.38 -7.07 18.32
N GLU A 80 -10.08 -7.30 18.49
CA GLU A 80 -9.30 -6.89 19.65
C GLU A 80 -9.07 -5.37 19.67
N VAL A 81 -8.63 -4.81 18.55
CA VAL A 81 -8.32 -3.37 18.41
C VAL A 81 -9.56 -2.50 18.31
N ARG A 82 -10.65 -3.00 17.73
CA ARG A 82 -11.91 -2.26 17.47
C ARG A 82 -11.67 -0.90 16.79
N PRO A 83 -11.01 -0.85 15.64
CA PRO A 83 -10.66 0.41 14.99
C PRO A 83 -11.90 1.12 14.44
N HIS A 84 -11.85 2.44 14.35
CA HIS A 84 -12.89 3.24 13.71
C HIS A 84 -12.90 3.09 12.17
N ALA A 85 -11.74 2.84 11.59
CA ALA A 85 -11.56 2.63 10.16
C ALA A 85 -10.38 1.70 9.86
N VAL A 86 -10.46 1.01 8.74
CA VAL A 86 -9.36 0.20 8.19
C VAL A 86 -8.87 0.87 6.92
N HIS A 87 -7.57 1.19 6.86
CA HIS A 87 -6.95 1.78 5.68
C HIS A 87 -6.10 0.74 4.94
N ILE A 88 -6.48 0.41 3.73
CA ILE A 88 -5.82 -0.58 2.87
C ILE A 88 -4.90 0.14 1.89
N GLN A 89 -3.61 -0.24 1.87
CA GLN A 89 -2.59 0.35 0.99
C GLN A 89 -2.42 -0.41 -0.34
N SER A 90 -3.07 -1.55 -0.48
CA SER A 90 -3.11 -2.32 -1.72
C SER A 90 -4.32 -3.24 -1.71
N HIS A 91 -5.05 -3.30 -2.81
CA HIS A 91 -6.18 -4.21 -2.99
C HIS A 91 -5.77 -5.69 -3.19
N LEU A 92 -4.46 -5.95 -3.26
CA LEU A 92 -3.90 -7.30 -3.40
C LEU A 92 -3.82 -8.01 -2.04
N MET A 93 -3.62 -9.32 -2.05
CA MET A 93 -3.31 -10.20 -0.91
C MET A 93 -3.90 -9.73 0.45
N VAL A 94 -3.05 -9.18 1.35
CA VAL A 94 -3.46 -8.76 2.70
C VAL A 94 -4.66 -7.79 2.66
N GLY A 95 -4.66 -6.83 1.74
CA GLY A 95 -5.75 -5.86 1.63
C GLY A 95 -7.09 -6.51 1.27
N ARG A 96 -7.09 -7.54 0.43
CA ARG A 96 -8.30 -8.29 0.08
C ARG A 96 -8.89 -9.02 1.29
N PHE A 97 -8.05 -9.68 2.07
CA PHE A 97 -8.47 -10.37 3.29
C PHE A 97 -8.86 -9.38 4.40
N ALA A 98 -8.18 -8.25 4.49
CA ALA A 98 -8.52 -7.17 5.41
C ALA A 98 -9.90 -6.55 5.08
N LEU A 99 -10.19 -6.31 3.80
CA LEU A 99 -11.52 -5.87 3.36
C LEU A 99 -12.59 -6.88 3.79
N GLN A 100 -12.36 -8.17 3.54
CA GLN A 100 -13.33 -9.19 3.90
C GLN A 100 -13.58 -9.26 5.41
N ALA A 101 -12.52 -9.16 6.22
CA ALA A 101 -12.61 -9.16 7.68
C ALA A 101 -13.33 -7.91 8.21
N ALA A 102 -12.97 -6.74 7.67
CA ALA A 102 -13.55 -5.46 8.05
C ALA A 102 -15.05 -5.37 7.70
N ARG A 103 -15.44 -5.81 6.50
CA ARG A 103 -16.87 -5.81 6.08
C ARG A 103 -17.74 -6.74 6.93
N ARG A 104 -17.21 -7.89 7.37
CA ARG A 104 -17.92 -8.78 8.32
C ARG A 104 -18.18 -8.10 9.68
N GLN A 105 -17.33 -7.15 10.06
CA GLN A 105 -17.44 -6.39 11.30
C GLN A 105 -18.06 -5.00 11.10
N ARG A 106 -18.56 -4.70 9.89
CA ARG A 106 -19.20 -3.42 9.52
C ARG A 106 -18.29 -2.20 9.74
N LEU A 107 -16.97 -2.39 9.65
CA LEU A 107 -16.00 -1.31 9.77
C LEU A 107 -15.92 -0.50 8.46
N ARG A 108 -15.62 0.79 8.58
CA ARG A 108 -15.30 1.64 7.43
C ARG A 108 -13.97 1.23 6.82
N VAL A 109 -13.93 1.17 5.49
CA VAL A 109 -12.72 0.75 4.76
C VAL A 109 -12.35 1.82 3.74
N ILE A 110 -11.14 2.37 3.93
CA ILE A 110 -10.52 3.31 3.00
C ILE A 110 -9.42 2.57 2.25
N ALA A 111 -9.18 2.89 0.99
CA ALA A 111 -8.04 2.36 0.26
C ALA A 111 -7.27 3.45 -0.47
N THR A 112 -5.93 3.37 -0.41
CA THR A 112 -5.05 4.11 -1.30
C THR A 112 -4.48 3.16 -2.34
N ASN A 113 -4.71 3.44 -3.61
CA ASN A 113 -4.14 2.63 -4.68
C ASN A 113 -2.78 3.16 -5.10
N HIS A 114 -1.75 2.34 -4.91
CA HIS A 114 -0.37 2.60 -5.32
C HIS A 114 0.08 1.70 -6.48
N VAL A 115 -0.72 0.71 -6.83
CA VAL A 115 -0.34 -0.34 -7.78
C VAL A 115 -1.18 -0.22 -9.04
N MET A 116 -0.51 -0.05 -10.15
CA MET A 116 -1.10 -0.16 -11.48
C MET A 116 -0.77 -1.55 -12.06
N PRO A 117 -1.77 -2.31 -12.51
CA PRO A 117 -1.56 -3.65 -13.09
C PRO A 117 -0.55 -3.68 -14.23
N GLU A 118 -0.43 -2.60 -14.98
CA GLU A 118 0.55 -2.43 -16.07
C GLU A 118 1.98 -2.66 -15.59
N ASN A 119 2.29 -2.21 -14.37
CA ASN A 119 3.61 -2.41 -13.78
C ASN A 119 3.88 -3.87 -13.43
N LEU A 120 2.84 -4.64 -13.12
CA LEU A 120 2.96 -6.07 -12.83
C LEU A 120 3.15 -6.90 -14.12
N MET A 121 2.54 -6.47 -15.21
CA MET A 121 2.63 -7.18 -16.50
C MET A 121 4.05 -7.19 -17.06
N ARG A 122 4.88 -6.19 -16.75
CA ARG A 122 6.30 -6.17 -17.15
C ARG A 122 7.09 -7.37 -16.66
N TYR A 123 6.73 -7.91 -15.51
CA TYR A 123 7.40 -9.04 -14.86
C TYR A 123 6.66 -10.37 -15.09
N SER A 124 5.58 -10.36 -15.90
CA SER A 124 4.82 -11.56 -16.16
C SER A 124 5.53 -12.41 -17.21
N LEU A 125 5.50 -13.73 -17.03
CA LEU A 125 5.97 -14.69 -18.02
C LEU A 125 4.90 -15.00 -19.09
N LEU A 126 3.78 -14.28 -19.10
CA LEU A 126 2.70 -14.47 -20.05
C LEU A 126 3.13 -14.05 -21.45
N PRO A 127 2.79 -14.82 -22.49
CA PRO A 127 2.98 -14.41 -23.88
C PRO A 127 2.29 -13.08 -24.17
N LYS A 128 2.94 -12.20 -24.93
CA LYS A 128 2.46 -10.84 -25.21
C LYS A 128 1.04 -10.78 -25.77
N PHE A 129 0.63 -11.77 -26.58
CA PHE A 129 -0.71 -11.80 -27.16
C PHE A 129 -1.83 -12.01 -26.12
N LEU A 130 -1.51 -12.55 -24.93
CA LEU A 130 -2.45 -12.71 -23.81
C LEU A 130 -2.54 -11.49 -22.89
N HIS A 131 -1.60 -10.53 -23.03
CA HIS A 131 -1.57 -9.35 -22.15
C HIS A 131 -2.89 -8.56 -22.14
N PRO A 132 -3.56 -8.27 -23.27
CA PRO A 132 -4.82 -7.52 -23.26
C PRO A 132 -5.93 -8.22 -22.47
N LEU A 133 -6.03 -9.54 -22.61
CA LEU A 133 -7.01 -10.34 -21.88
C LEU A 133 -6.69 -10.37 -20.39
N ALA A 134 -5.43 -10.60 -20.03
CA ALA A 134 -4.98 -10.59 -18.65
C ALA A 134 -5.23 -9.23 -17.98
N MET A 135 -4.92 -8.13 -18.64
CA MET A 135 -5.19 -6.77 -18.16
C MET A 135 -6.67 -6.54 -17.91
N LYS A 136 -7.53 -6.95 -18.84
CA LYS A 136 -8.99 -6.85 -18.68
C LYS A 136 -9.49 -7.62 -17.44
N ILE A 137 -8.96 -8.82 -17.21
CA ILE A 137 -9.31 -9.66 -16.05
C ILE A 137 -8.83 -9.01 -14.77
N ILE A 138 -7.58 -8.53 -14.73
CA ILE A 138 -6.97 -7.91 -13.54
C ILE A 138 -7.73 -6.63 -13.17
N TRP A 139 -8.05 -5.77 -14.15
CA TRP A 139 -8.81 -4.55 -13.88
C TRP A 139 -10.26 -4.85 -13.47
N ALA A 140 -10.91 -5.85 -14.05
CA ALA A 140 -12.25 -6.26 -13.64
C ALA A 140 -12.26 -6.78 -12.18
N ASP A 141 -11.25 -7.56 -11.79
CA ASP A 141 -11.10 -8.03 -10.41
C ASP A 141 -10.76 -6.89 -9.45
N ALA A 142 -9.83 -6.00 -9.82
CA ALA A 142 -9.51 -4.79 -9.04
C ALA A 142 -10.77 -3.96 -8.81
N GLY A 143 -11.54 -3.67 -9.85
CA GLY A 143 -12.77 -2.91 -9.74
C GLY A 143 -13.82 -3.58 -8.85
N ARG A 144 -13.95 -4.92 -8.89
CA ARG A 144 -14.83 -5.67 -8.00
C ARG A 144 -14.46 -5.49 -6.52
N ILE A 145 -13.17 -5.39 -6.23
CA ILE A 145 -12.66 -5.19 -4.86
C ILE A 145 -12.81 -3.72 -4.46
N LEU A 146 -12.37 -2.81 -5.30
CA LEU A 146 -12.34 -1.38 -5.01
C LEU A 146 -13.73 -0.78 -4.83
N ARG A 147 -14.74 -1.22 -5.58
CA ARG A 147 -16.16 -0.81 -5.38
C ARG A 147 -16.71 -1.15 -3.99
N LYS A 148 -16.05 -2.00 -3.23
CA LYS A 148 -16.43 -2.33 -1.85
C LYS A 148 -15.77 -1.42 -0.80
N MET A 149 -14.98 -0.45 -1.20
CA MET A 149 -14.37 0.53 -0.29
C MET A 149 -15.32 1.71 -0.06
N ASP A 150 -15.26 2.31 1.11
CA ASP A 150 -16.08 3.48 1.45
C ASP A 150 -15.45 4.77 0.92
N ALA A 151 -14.13 4.77 0.74
CA ALA A 151 -13.40 5.83 0.07
C ALA A 151 -12.17 5.27 -0.65
N LEU A 152 -11.86 5.86 -1.80
CA LEU A 152 -10.67 5.52 -2.60
C LEU A 152 -9.80 6.74 -2.77
N THR A 153 -8.50 6.55 -2.63
CA THR A 153 -7.52 7.61 -2.88
C THR A 153 -6.39 7.12 -3.79
N THR A 154 -5.76 8.05 -4.46
CA THR A 154 -4.55 7.84 -5.26
C THR A 154 -3.60 9.03 -5.08
N PRO A 155 -2.29 8.87 -5.35
CA PRO A 155 -1.33 9.95 -5.14
C PRO A 155 -1.50 11.17 -6.05
N THR A 156 -2.11 11.00 -7.23
CA THR A 156 -2.21 12.06 -8.25
C THR A 156 -3.56 12.04 -8.95
N LYS A 157 -3.97 13.20 -9.49
CA LYS A 157 -5.16 13.32 -10.35
C LYS A 157 -5.14 12.34 -11.51
N ARG A 158 -4.01 12.26 -12.21
CA ARG A 158 -3.86 11.33 -13.35
C ARG A 158 -4.06 9.87 -12.95
N ALA A 159 -3.57 9.47 -11.77
CA ALA A 159 -3.80 8.14 -11.25
C ALA A 159 -5.27 7.89 -10.86
N ALA A 160 -5.96 8.93 -10.36
CA ALA A 160 -7.38 8.85 -10.06
C ALA A 160 -8.21 8.61 -11.34
N GLU A 161 -7.99 9.42 -12.37
CA GLU A 161 -8.65 9.30 -13.68
C GLU A 161 -8.43 7.92 -14.30
N LEU A 162 -7.18 7.43 -14.29
CA LEU A 162 -6.85 6.08 -14.78
C LEU A 162 -7.55 4.98 -13.98
N LEU A 163 -7.60 5.12 -12.66
CA LEU A 163 -8.26 4.13 -11.81
C LEU A 163 -9.77 4.11 -12.05
N GLU A 164 -10.40 5.27 -12.16
CA GLU A 164 -11.82 5.39 -12.45
C GLU A 164 -12.19 4.77 -13.79
N ASP A 165 -11.39 5.07 -14.82
CA ASP A 165 -11.63 4.53 -16.15
C ASP A 165 -11.37 3.02 -16.22
N ALA A 166 -10.21 2.55 -15.78
CA ALA A 166 -9.82 1.15 -15.95
C ALA A 166 -10.57 0.19 -15.01
N ALA A 167 -10.77 0.56 -13.75
CA ALA A 167 -11.46 -0.26 -12.75
C ALA A 167 -12.97 -0.03 -12.70
N LYS A 168 -13.50 0.96 -13.47
CA LYS A 168 -14.91 1.34 -13.47
C LYS A 168 -15.42 1.63 -12.05
N VAL A 169 -14.69 2.48 -11.34
CA VAL A 169 -15.03 3.07 -10.04
C VAL A 169 -15.22 4.58 -10.21
N SER A 170 -15.70 5.26 -9.19
CA SER A 170 -15.90 6.71 -9.24
C SER A 170 -15.62 7.35 -7.88
N GLY A 171 -15.39 8.66 -7.88
CA GLY A 171 -15.18 9.43 -6.66
C GLY A 171 -13.81 9.17 -6.03
N VAL A 172 -12.80 8.87 -6.85
CA VAL A 172 -11.43 8.64 -6.39
C VAL A 172 -10.77 9.98 -6.07
N LEU A 173 -10.33 10.14 -4.83
CA LEU A 173 -9.68 11.36 -4.36
C LEU A 173 -8.17 11.35 -4.68
N ALA A 174 -7.69 12.40 -5.29
CA ALA A 174 -6.26 12.60 -5.48
C ALA A 174 -5.65 13.24 -4.22
N ILE A 175 -4.92 12.45 -3.45
CA ILE A 175 -4.24 12.90 -2.24
C ILE A 175 -2.75 12.57 -2.37
N SER A 176 -1.90 13.59 -2.46
CA SER A 176 -0.46 13.41 -2.57
C SER A 176 0.11 12.60 -1.39
N CYS A 177 1.10 11.77 -1.69
CA CYS A 177 1.85 11.05 -0.65
C CYS A 177 2.64 11.99 0.27
N GLY A 178 2.81 13.25 -0.13
CA GLY A 178 3.55 14.24 0.63
C GLY A 178 5.04 13.91 0.78
N ILE A 179 5.78 14.92 1.18
CA ILE A 179 7.21 14.81 1.50
C ILE A 179 7.51 15.81 2.61
N ASP A 180 8.38 15.43 3.51
CA ASP A 180 8.89 16.36 4.51
C ASP A 180 9.96 17.26 3.86
N ALA A 181 9.53 18.44 3.43
CA ALA A 181 10.38 19.39 2.72
C ALA A 181 11.54 19.90 3.60
N SER A 182 11.41 19.90 4.94
CA SER A 182 12.46 20.35 5.85
C SER A 182 13.74 19.50 5.72
N ARG A 183 13.61 18.25 5.34
CA ARG A 183 14.73 17.32 5.11
C ARG A 183 15.55 17.67 3.85
N PHE A 184 14.98 18.50 2.97
CA PHE A 184 15.59 18.90 1.69
C PHE A 184 15.89 20.41 1.64
N ALA A 185 15.60 21.13 2.73
CA ALA A 185 15.96 22.53 2.85
C ALA A 185 17.48 22.66 2.97
N ASN A 186 18.13 22.99 1.88
CA ASN A 186 19.54 23.29 1.87
C ASN A 186 19.71 24.80 1.87
N ASN A 187 20.21 25.36 2.95
CA ASN A 187 20.46 26.78 3.09
C ASN A 187 21.86 27.20 2.60
N THR A 188 22.64 26.27 2.04
CA THR A 188 23.96 26.61 1.50
C THR A 188 23.80 27.10 0.08
N PRO A 189 24.21 28.35 -0.23
CA PRO A 189 24.26 28.83 -1.60
C PRO A 189 25.18 27.91 -2.42
N THR A 190 24.66 27.34 -3.47
CA THR A 190 25.47 26.58 -4.44
C THR A 190 25.91 27.57 -5.53
N ASP A 191 27.21 27.72 -5.73
CA ASP A 191 27.73 28.38 -6.90
C ASP A 191 27.47 27.49 -8.12
N ASN A 192 26.40 27.77 -8.83
CA ASN A 192 26.03 27.09 -10.06
C ASN A 192 26.48 27.88 -11.27
N SER A 193 27.79 28.11 -11.40
CA SER A 193 28.37 28.70 -12.59
C SER A 193 28.10 27.88 -13.86
N ASN A 194 27.85 26.59 -13.70
CA ASN A 194 27.36 25.68 -14.74
C ASN A 194 26.03 25.04 -14.35
N PRO A 195 25.01 25.05 -15.21
CA PRO A 195 23.75 24.40 -14.93
C PRO A 195 23.93 22.86 -14.82
N VAL A 196 23.47 22.29 -13.70
CA VAL A 196 23.52 20.84 -13.44
C VAL A 196 22.10 20.31 -13.38
N ALA A 197 21.79 19.33 -14.22
CA ALA A 197 20.53 18.58 -14.14
C ALA A 197 20.77 17.26 -13.42
N LEU A 198 20.11 17.08 -12.27
CA LEU A 198 20.15 15.83 -11.52
C LEU A 198 18.88 15.01 -11.80
N PHE A 199 19.05 13.79 -12.29
CA PHE A 199 17.98 12.80 -12.35
C PHE A 199 18.09 11.84 -11.16
N LEU A 200 17.04 11.77 -10.35
CA LEU A 200 16.92 10.83 -9.24
C LEU A 200 15.70 9.93 -9.48
N GLY A 201 15.92 8.65 -9.76
CA GLY A 201 14.86 7.70 -10.05
C GLY A 201 15.37 6.28 -10.26
N ARG A 202 14.45 5.35 -10.48
CA ARG A 202 14.80 3.98 -10.88
C ARG A 202 15.06 3.95 -12.38
N LEU A 203 16.09 3.23 -12.78
CA LEU A 203 16.44 2.96 -14.17
C LEU A 203 16.04 1.51 -14.48
N ASP A 204 14.76 1.25 -14.69
CA ASP A 204 14.22 -0.10 -15.01
C ASP A 204 13.80 -0.19 -16.48
#